data_7bba8ef00c761b4f2af660d0c33975b3
#
_entry.id   7bba8ef00c761b4f2af660d0c33975b3
#
_cell.length_a   1.000
_cell.length_b   1.000
_cell.length_c   1.000
_cell.angle_alpha   90.00
_cell.angle_beta   90.00
_cell.angle_gamma   90.00
#
_symmetry.space_group_name_H-M   'P 1'
#
loop_
_entity.id
_entity.type
_entity.pdbx_description
1 polymer ?
#
loop_
_entity_poly.entity_id
_entity_poly.type
_entity_poly.pdbx_seq_one_letter_code
_entity_poly.pdbx_strand_id
1 'polypeptide(L)'
;MPSFYITRFFEKAFAYCYHAQVEEFLRLFEKSPSHIDGHHHMHLCANLLLSKVIPIGMKLRRNFSFWPGEKSMLNRTYRWLVDRWLARRYCLPDYFFDLTQCIEGKKLDRVAALAKSSNVELMTHPIVNEEEEYLMSDELKVILQRLKIGGYALV
;
A
#
# COMPACT_ATOMS: atom_id res chain seq x y z
N MET A 1 -24.31 4.93 26.88
CA MET A 1 -24.33 4.52 25.47
C MET A 1 -23.83 5.60 24.49
N PRO A 2 -22.67 6.24 24.67
CA PRO A 2 -22.13 7.22 23.72
C PRO A 2 -21.35 6.58 22.54
N SER A 3 -20.85 5.35 22.69
CA SER A 3 -19.91 4.74 21.73
C SER A 3 -20.53 4.46 20.34
N PHE A 4 -21.81 4.18 20.25
CA PHE A 4 -22.49 3.85 18.98
C PHE A 4 -22.69 5.07 18.05
N TYR A 5 -22.84 6.27 18.61
CA TYR A 5 -23.01 7.50 17.81
C TYR A 5 -21.69 7.99 17.21
N ILE A 6 -20.60 7.84 17.94
CA ILE A 6 -19.27 8.24 17.49
C ILE A 6 -18.83 7.38 16.29
N THR A 7 -19.00 6.06 16.34
CA THR A 7 -18.65 5.16 15.23
C THR A 7 -19.48 5.45 13.97
N ARG A 8 -20.77 5.72 14.07
CA ARG A 8 -21.60 6.10 12.92
C ARG A 8 -21.24 7.45 12.31
N PHE A 9 -20.81 8.40 13.13
CA PHE A 9 -20.36 9.70 12.62
C PHE A 9 -19.07 9.54 11.80
N PHE A 10 -18.09 8.83 12.32
CA PHE A 10 -16.83 8.57 11.60
C PHE A 10 -17.04 7.75 10.33
N GLU A 11 -17.94 6.79 10.33
CA GLU A 11 -18.30 6.02 9.13
C GLU A 11 -18.90 6.90 8.04
N LYS A 12 -19.82 7.82 8.39
CA LYS A 12 -20.41 8.76 7.44
C LYS A 12 -19.39 9.76 6.90
N ALA A 13 -18.53 10.32 7.77
CA ALA A 13 -17.46 11.23 7.35
C ALA A 13 -16.47 10.54 6.42
N PHE A 14 -16.08 9.31 6.74
CA PHE A 14 -15.21 8.50 5.90
C PHE A 14 -15.88 8.19 4.54
N ALA A 15 -17.13 7.78 4.53
CA ALA A 15 -17.89 7.53 3.31
C ALA A 15 -17.94 8.78 2.42
N TYR A 16 -18.26 9.93 3.01
CA TYR A 16 -18.28 11.20 2.28
C TYR A 16 -16.91 11.51 1.65
N CYS A 17 -15.84 11.46 2.43
CA CYS A 17 -14.49 11.73 1.93
C CYS A 17 -14.08 10.75 0.81
N TYR A 18 -14.40 9.47 0.98
CA TYR A 18 -14.11 8.45 -0.01
C TYR A 18 -14.81 8.73 -1.34
N HIS A 19 -16.13 8.95 -1.30
CA HIS A 19 -16.91 9.21 -2.51
C HIS A 19 -16.48 10.50 -3.20
N ALA A 20 -16.27 11.58 -2.44
CA ALA A 20 -15.81 12.84 -2.99
C ALA A 20 -14.44 12.71 -3.70
N GLN A 21 -13.50 11.94 -3.14
CA GLN A 21 -12.21 11.69 -3.77
C GLN A 21 -12.33 10.81 -5.03
N VAL A 22 -13.20 9.80 -5.02
CA VAL A 22 -13.46 8.97 -6.21
C VAL A 22 -14.11 9.78 -7.32
N GLU A 23 -15.09 10.61 -7.00
CA GLU A 23 -15.76 11.51 -7.96
C GLU A 23 -14.76 12.51 -8.57
N GLU A 24 -13.90 13.12 -7.74
CA GLU A 24 -12.88 14.04 -8.23
C GLU A 24 -11.83 13.32 -9.09
N PHE A 25 -11.42 12.11 -8.73
CA PHE A 25 -10.55 11.30 -9.55
C PHE A 25 -11.17 10.99 -10.93
N LEU A 26 -12.46 10.59 -10.94
CA LEU A 26 -13.20 10.37 -12.18
C LEU A 26 -13.28 11.64 -13.03
N ARG A 27 -13.54 12.80 -12.41
CA ARG A 27 -13.60 14.09 -13.09
C ARG A 27 -12.27 14.48 -13.74
N LEU A 28 -11.14 14.22 -13.05
CA LEU A 28 -9.79 14.61 -13.52
C LEU A 28 -9.22 13.63 -14.55
N PHE A 29 -9.47 12.34 -14.38
CA PHE A 29 -8.80 11.30 -15.17
C PHE A 29 -9.73 10.53 -16.12
N GLU A 30 -11.03 10.82 -16.11
CA GLU A 30 -12.07 10.18 -16.93
C GLU A 30 -12.09 8.64 -16.80
N LYS A 31 -11.58 8.11 -15.69
CA LYS A 31 -11.53 6.68 -15.38
C LYS A 31 -11.60 6.42 -13.88
N SER A 32 -12.06 5.23 -13.50
CA SER A 32 -12.07 4.80 -12.11
C SER A 32 -10.64 4.59 -11.58
N PRO A 33 -10.41 4.86 -10.28
CA PRO A 33 -9.13 4.55 -9.64
C PRO A 33 -8.86 3.04 -9.71
N SER A 34 -7.62 2.66 -10.04
CA SER A 34 -7.20 1.26 -10.14
C SER A 34 -7.01 0.60 -8.78
N HIS A 35 -6.71 1.38 -7.76
CA HIS A 35 -6.43 0.96 -6.40
C HIS A 35 -6.62 2.12 -5.43
N ILE A 36 -6.57 1.82 -4.15
CA ILE A 36 -6.64 2.81 -3.08
C ILE A 36 -5.35 2.76 -2.26
N ASP A 37 -4.76 3.94 -2.14
CA ASP A 37 -3.62 4.21 -1.31
C ASP A 37 -3.96 5.35 -0.34
N GLY A 38 -4.01 5.07 0.94
CA GLY A 38 -4.32 6.09 1.95
C GLY A 38 -3.06 6.78 2.44
N HIS A 39 -3.00 8.09 2.31
CA HIS A 39 -1.92 8.91 2.85
C HIS A 39 -1.63 8.55 4.32
N HIS A 40 -0.36 8.41 4.68
CA HIS A 40 0.08 7.94 6.00
C HIS A 40 -0.60 6.64 6.48
N HIS A 41 -0.90 5.73 5.57
CA HIS A 41 -1.60 4.47 5.88
C HIS A 41 -2.99 4.65 6.51
N MET A 42 -3.64 5.77 6.30
CA MET A 42 -4.98 6.04 6.84
C MET A 42 -6.03 5.03 6.38
N HIS A 43 -5.82 4.38 5.23
CA HIS A 43 -6.66 3.27 4.76
C HIS A 43 -6.58 2.02 5.66
N LEU A 44 -5.62 1.92 6.58
CA LEU A 44 -5.49 0.85 7.57
C LEU A 44 -6.08 1.20 8.93
N CYS A 45 -6.73 2.36 9.05
CA CYS A 45 -7.40 2.77 10.28
C CYS A 45 -8.65 1.93 10.56
N ALA A 46 -9.05 1.87 11.83
CA ALA A 46 -10.22 1.13 12.29
C ALA A 46 -11.50 1.47 11.50
N ASN A 47 -11.65 2.70 11.05
CA ASN A 47 -12.79 3.14 10.24
C ASN A 47 -12.91 2.37 8.92
N LEU A 48 -11.78 2.11 8.23
CA LEU A 48 -11.78 1.30 7.03
C LEU A 48 -11.96 -0.18 7.35
N LEU A 49 -11.27 -0.66 8.39
CA LEU A 49 -11.36 -2.06 8.81
C LEU A 49 -12.79 -2.46 9.18
N LEU A 50 -13.58 -1.54 9.74
CA LEU A 50 -14.93 -1.79 10.21
C LEU A 50 -16.01 -1.31 9.23
N SER A 51 -15.70 -0.39 8.32
CA SER A 51 -16.68 0.13 7.35
C SER A 51 -16.83 -0.80 6.14
N LYS A 52 -17.96 -0.63 5.44
CA LYS A 52 -18.25 -1.31 4.17
C LYS A 52 -18.24 -0.35 2.98
N VAL A 53 -17.62 0.81 3.14
CA VAL A 53 -17.65 1.91 2.15
C VAL A 53 -16.87 1.53 0.89
N ILE A 54 -15.71 0.90 1.06
CA ILE A 54 -14.88 0.46 -0.07
C ILE A 54 -15.46 -0.83 -0.64
N PRO A 55 -15.67 -0.91 -1.97
CA PRO A 55 -16.17 -2.10 -2.63
C PRO A 55 -15.29 -3.34 -2.38
N ILE A 56 -15.93 -4.49 -2.20
CA ILE A 56 -15.23 -5.78 -2.10
C ILE A 56 -14.47 -6.04 -3.41
N GLY A 57 -13.27 -6.59 -3.30
CA GLY A 57 -12.39 -6.84 -4.45
C GLY A 57 -11.57 -5.64 -4.91
N MET A 58 -11.79 -4.46 -4.30
CA MET A 58 -10.93 -3.31 -4.57
C MET A 58 -9.48 -3.61 -4.20
N LYS A 59 -8.54 -3.13 -5.00
CA LYS A 59 -7.11 -3.28 -4.73
C LYS A 59 -6.67 -2.21 -3.75
N LEU A 60 -5.97 -2.64 -2.70
CA LEU A 60 -5.47 -1.76 -1.65
C LEU A 60 -3.98 -1.98 -1.46
N ARG A 61 -3.25 -0.91 -1.15
CA ARG A 61 -1.89 -1.00 -0.63
C ARG A 61 -1.92 -1.70 0.73
N ARG A 62 -1.00 -2.63 0.95
CA ARG A 62 -0.88 -3.33 2.24
C ARG A 62 -0.02 -2.57 3.24
N ASN A 63 0.13 -3.12 4.47
CA ASN A 63 1.12 -2.65 5.42
C ASN A 63 2.55 -2.84 4.91
N PHE A 64 3.49 -2.01 5.38
CA PHE A 64 4.91 -2.25 5.14
C PHE A 64 5.34 -3.64 5.56
N SER A 65 6.06 -4.29 4.67
CA SER A 65 6.72 -5.56 4.92
C SER A 65 8.07 -5.32 5.61
N PHE A 66 8.36 -6.10 6.63
CA PHE A 66 9.62 -6.01 7.38
C PHE A 66 10.29 -7.37 7.47
N TRP A 67 11.61 -7.36 7.38
CA TRP A 67 12.42 -8.55 7.61
C TRP A 67 12.49 -8.88 9.11
N PRO A 68 12.80 -10.15 9.48
CA PRO A 68 13.07 -10.51 10.87
C PRO A 68 14.15 -9.60 11.47
N GLY A 69 13.88 -9.04 12.66
CA GLY A 69 14.79 -8.12 13.37
C GLY A 69 14.55 -6.63 13.13
N GLU A 70 13.83 -6.22 12.08
CA GLU A 70 13.58 -4.78 11.79
C GLU A 70 12.51 -4.15 12.68
N LYS A 71 11.55 -4.95 13.10
CA LYS A 71 10.48 -4.54 14.02
C LYS A 71 10.20 -5.64 15.04
N SER A 72 9.62 -5.24 16.17
CA SER A 72 9.23 -6.20 17.21
C SER A 72 8.25 -7.25 16.68
N MET A 73 8.26 -8.44 17.27
CA MET A 73 7.31 -9.50 16.92
C MET A 73 5.85 -9.05 17.02
N LEU A 74 5.52 -8.27 18.06
CA LEU A 74 4.16 -7.75 18.27
C LEU A 74 3.73 -6.85 17.10
N ASN A 75 4.60 -5.93 16.65
CA ASN A 75 4.30 -5.06 15.53
C ASN A 75 4.08 -5.86 14.23
N ARG A 76 4.94 -6.85 13.97
CA ARG A 76 4.85 -7.71 12.78
C ARG A 76 3.58 -8.56 12.79
N THR A 77 3.24 -9.15 13.95
CA THR A 77 2.02 -9.94 14.12
C THR A 77 0.77 -9.09 13.95
N TYR A 78 0.74 -7.88 14.52
CA TYR A 78 -0.37 -6.94 14.33
C TYR A 78 -0.58 -6.62 12.84
N ARG A 79 0.48 -6.27 12.12
CA ARG A 79 0.39 -5.95 10.68
C ARG A 79 -0.09 -7.16 9.88
N TRP A 80 0.44 -8.34 10.15
CA TRP A 80 0.02 -9.57 9.51
C TRP A 80 -1.47 -9.88 9.76
N LEU A 81 -1.97 -9.68 10.98
CA LEU A 81 -3.39 -9.86 11.29
C LEU A 81 -4.26 -8.87 10.52
N VAL A 82 -3.85 -7.60 10.44
CA VAL A 82 -4.56 -6.56 9.68
C VAL A 82 -4.58 -6.94 8.19
N ASP A 83 -3.43 -7.27 7.59
CA ASP A 83 -3.35 -7.66 6.18
C ASP A 83 -4.19 -8.91 5.89
N ARG A 84 -4.13 -9.93 6.77
CA ARG A 84 -4.95 -11.12 6.62
C ARG A 84 -6.45 -10.85 6.73
N TRP A 85 -6.83 -9.87 7.53
CA TRP A 85 -8.23 -9.45 7.65
C TRP A 85 -8.67 -8.69 6.39
N LEU A 86 -7.85 -7.77 5.88
CA LEU A 86 -8.10 -7.03 4.66
C LEU A 86 -8.16 -7.94 3.43
N ALA A 87 -7.27 -8.92 3.32
CA ALA A 87 -7.22 -9.87 2.21
C ALA A 87 -8.48 -10.75 2.07
N ARG A 88 -9.35 -10.78 3.09
CA ARG A 88 -10.67 -11.45 2.97
C ARG A 88 -11.65 -10.68 2.11
N ARG A 89 -11.42 -9.41 1.87
CA ARG A 89 -12.35 -8.51 1.17
C ARG A 89 -11.71 -7.77 0.00
N TYR A 90 -10.41 -7.56 0.05
CA TYR A 90 -9.64 -6.72 -0.86
C TYR A 90 -8.47 -7.47 -1.46
N CYS A 91 -8.02 -7.04 -2.64
CA CYS A 91 -6.80 -7.55 -3.24
C CYS A 91 -5.61 -6.73 -2.73
N LEU A 92 -4.60 -7.41 -2.19
CA LEU A 92 -3.38 -6.80 -1.68
C LEU A 92 -2.18 -7.34 -2.45
N PRO A 93 -1.11 -6.54 -2.66
CA PRO A 93 0.17 -7.09 -3.10
C PRO A 93 0.73 -8.04 -2.03
N ASP A 94 1.60 -8.97 -2.41
CA ASP A 94 2.22 -9.91 -1.47
C ASP A 94 3.18 -9.22 -0.52
N TYR A 95 3.87 -8.17 -1.00
CA TYR A 95 4.83 -7.38 -0.23
C TYR A 95 4.74 -5.90 -0.59
N PHE A 96 5.04 -5.05 0.39
CA PHE A 96 5.13 -3.61 0.23
C PHE A 96 6.34 -3.07 0.97
N PHE A 97 7.23 -2.38 0.25
CA PHE A 97 8.46 -1.82 0.79
C PHE A 97 8.57 -0.32 0.48
N ASP A 98 9.40 0.35 1.24
CA ASP A 98 9.80 1.74 1.04
C ASP A 98 11.21 1.77 0.43
N LEU A 99 11.42 2.56 -0.63
CA LEU A 99 12.68 2.59 -1.36
C LEU A 99 13.82 3.14 -0.50
N THR A 100 13.60 4.24 0.26
CA THR A 100 14.61 4.80 1.16
C THR A 100 15.13 3.74 2.13
N GLN A 101 14.21 3.01 2.81
CA GLN A 101 14.59 1.96 3.75
C GLN A 101 15.31 0.78 3.07
N CYS A 102 15.00 0.53 1.80
CA CYS A 102 15.69 -0.52 1.02
C CYS A 102 17.10 -0.11 0.61
N ILE A 103 17.31 1.16 0.25
CA ILE A 103 18.64 1.71 -0.07
C ILE A 103 19.51 1.71 1.19
N GLU A 104 19.07 2.35 2.28
CA GLU A 104 19.78 2.41 3.55
C GLU A 104 20.14 1.03 4.10
N GLY A 105 19.21 0.10 4.01
CA GLY A 105 19.38 -1.28 4.50
C GLY A 105 20.10 -2.21 3.54
N LYS A 106 20.51 -1.77 2.34
CA LYS A 106 21.10 -2.60 1.27
C LYS A 106 20.27 -3.85 0.96
N LYS A 107 18.95 -3.68 0.77
CA LYS A 107 17.98 -4.78 0.66
C LYS A 107 17.41 -4.95 -0.74
N LEU A 108 17.79 -4.11 -1.68
CA LEU A 108 17.18 -4.06 -3.02
C LEU A 108 17.30 -5.40 -3.77
N ASP A 109 18.44 -6.07 -3.67
CA ASP A 109 18.62 -7.40 -4.26
C ASP A 109 17.64 -8.44 -3.68
N ARG A 110 17.34 -8.34 -2.37
CA ARG A 110 16.37 -9.24 -1.71
C ARG A 110 14.94 -8.91 -2.14
N VAL A 111 14.61 -7.64 -2.30
CA VAL A 111 13.31 -7.18 -2.83
C VAL A 111 13.16 -7.65 -4.28
N ALA A 112 14.19 -7.47 -5.11
CA ALA A 112 14.21 -7.95 -6.49
C ALA A 112 14.07 -9.48 -6.58
N ALA A 113 14.69 -10.22 -5.68
CA ALA A 113 14.55 -11.67 -5.61
C ALA A 113 13.10 -12.11 -5.28
N LEU A 114 12.42 -11.41 -4.34
CA LEU A 114 11.00 -11.64 -4.05
C LEU A 114 10.10 -11.31 -5.24
N ALA A 115 10.40 -10.24 -5.97
CA ALA A 115 9.60 -9.78 -7.11
C ALA A 115 9.62 -10.76 -8.31
N LYS A 116 10.52 -11.74 -8.32
CA LYS A 116 10.54 -12.80 -9.35
C LYS A 116 9.37 -13.79 -9.21
N SER A 117 8.81 -13.94 -8.02
CA SER A 117 7.79 -14.96 -7.72
C SER A 117 6.58 -14.40 -6.97
N SER A 118 6.55 -13.12 -6.69
CA SER A 118 5.52 -12.49 -5.88
C SER A 118 5.22 -11.08 -6.40
N ASN A 119 4.02 -10.58 -6.11
CA ASN A 119 3.64 -9.20 -6.39
C ASN A 119 4.24 -8.29 -5.30
N VAL A 120 5.23 -7.51 -5.67
CA VAL A 120 5.92 -6.58 -4.78
C VAL A 120 5.62 -5.15 -5.20
N GLU A 121 5.12 -4.36 -4.28
CA GLU A 121 4.98 -2.93 -4.43
C GLU A 121 6.17 -2.23 -3.75
N LEU A 122 6.81 -1.31 -4.46
CA LEU A 122 7.89 -0.49 -3.94
C LEU A 122 7.46 0.98 -4.00
N MET A 123 7.25 1.58 -2.84
CA MET A 123 6.92 3.00 -2.71
C MET A 123 8.17 3.85 -2.91
N THR A 124 8.03 4.90 -3.69
CA THR A 124 9.13 5.83 -3.99
C THR A 124 8.69 7.27 -3.73
N HIS A 125 9.66 8.11 -3.33
CA HIS A 125 9.49 9.54 -3.11
C HIS A 125 10.54 10.30 -3.94
N PRO A 126 10.26 10.61 -5.22
CA PRO A 126 11.26 11.23 -6.11
C PRO A 126 11.78 12.60 -5.65
N ILE A 127 11.17 13.19 -4.63
CA ILE A 127 11.64 14.43 -3.99
C ILE A 127 12.81 14.18 -3.00
N VAL A 128 13.07 12.92 -2.65
CA VAL A 128 14.21 12.52 -1.80
C VAL A 128 15.40 12.26 -2.70
N ASN A 129 16.49 13.02 -2.51
CA ASN A 129 17.64 13.00 -3.42
C ASN A 129 18.23 11.59 -3.59
N GLU A 130 18.37 10.83 -2.52
CA GLU A 130 18.92 9.47 -2.57
C GLU A 130 18.03 8.52 -3.38
N GLU A 131 16.71 8.69 -3.30
CA GLU A 131 15.77 7.93 -4.13
C GLU A 131 15.83 8.37 -5.59
N GLU A 132 15.88 9.70 -5.86
CA GLU A 132 16.00 10.22 -7.22
C GLU A 132 17.27 9.69 -7.89
N GLU A 133 18.42 9.80 -7.24
CA GLU A 133 19.70 9.28 -7.75
C GLU A 133 19.61 7.78 -8.06
N TYR A 134 19.01 7.01 -7.15
CA TYR A 134 18.86 5.57 -7.36
C TYR A 134 17.87 5.25 -8.49
N LEU A 135 16.75 5.97 -8.59
CA LEU A 135 15.77 5.79 -9.67
C LEU A 135 16.36 6.07 -11.05
N MET A 136 17.34 6.97 -11.15
CA MET A 136 18.05 7.30 -12.39
C MET A 136 19.26 6.41 -12.66
N SER A 137 19.64 5.53 -11.72
CA SER A 137 20.85 4.70 -11.81
C SER A 137 20.74 3.58 -12.85
N ASP A 138 21.88 3.16 -13.38
CA ASP A 138 21.95 1.98 -14.25
C ASP A 138 21.77 0.67 -13.47
N GLU A 139 22.07 0.67 -12.17
CA GLU A 139 21.81 -0.46 -11.28
C GLU A 139 20.32 -0.82 -11.25
N LEU A 140 19.45 0.15 -11.02
CA LEU A 140 18.01 -0.08 -11.04
C LEU A 140 17.54 -0.53 -12.43
N LYS A 141 18.03 0.06 -13.52
CA LYS A 141 17.67 -0.34 -14.89
C LYS A 141 17.97 -1.83 -15.14
N VAL A 142 19.14 -2.30 -14.69
CA VAL A 142 19.51 -3.71 -14.82
C VAL A 142 18.60 -4.63 -13.99
N ILE A 143 18.20 -4.20 -12.79
CA ILE A 143 17.25 -4.94 -11.96
C ILE A 143 15.90 -5.02 -12.64
N LEU A 144 15.37 -3.90 -13.12
CA LEU A 144 14.04 -3.82 -13.73
C LEU A 144 13.92 -4.64 -15.03
N GLN A 145 15.00 -4.73 -15.83
CA GLN A 145 15.01 -5.57 -17.04
C GLN A 145 14.79 -7.06 -16.76
N ARG A 146 15.01 -7.51 -15.53
CA ARG A 146 14.87 -8.92 -15.12
C ARG A 146 13.53 -9.19 -14.44
N LEU A 147 12.68 -8.18 -14.28
CA LEU A 147 11.42 -8.25 -13.57
C LEU A 147 10.27 -7.90 -14.52
N LYS A 148 9.10 -8.47 -14.24
CA LYS A 148 7.87 -8.04 -14.89
C LYS A 148 7.33 -6.82 -14.15
N ILE A 149 7.43 -5.66 -14.78
CA ILE A 149 6.94 -4.40 -14.22
C ILE A 149 5.53 -4.12 -14.72
N GLY A 150 4.67 -3.63 -13.85
CA GLY A 150 3.31 -3.24 -14.22
C GLY A 150 2.61 -2.50 -13.11
N GLY A 151 1.43 -2.00 -13.42
CA GLY A 151 0.57 -1.37 -12.42
C GLY A 151 -0.30 -2.41 -11.68
N TYR A 152 -1.21 -1.91 -10.87
CA TYR A 152 -2.15 -2.74 -10.09
C TYR A 152 -3.05 -3.67 -10.92
N ALA A 153 -3.02 -3.63 -12.24
CA ALA A 153 -3.68 -4.64 -13.07
C ALA A 153 -3.11 -6.06 -12.88
N LEU A 154 -1.90 -6.17 -12.35
CA LEU A 154 -1.20 -7.44 -12.14
C LEU A 154 -1.40 -8.04 -10.73
N VAL A 155 -2.00 -7.30 -9.81
CA VAL A 155 -2.30 -7.74 -8.43
C VAL A 155 -3.62 -8.48 -8.36
#